data_6a0217e9a1617e5490afa36efb41c1b4
#
_entry.id   6a0217e9a1617e5490afa36efb41c1b4
#
_cell.length_a   1.000
_cell.length_b   1.000
_cell.length_c   1.000
_cell.angle_alpha   90.00
_cell.angle_beta   90.00
_cell.angle_gamma   90.00
#
_symmetry.space_group_name_H-M   'P 1'
#
loop_
_entity.id
_entity.type
_entity.pdbx_description
1 polymer ?
#
loop_
_entity_poly.entity_id
_entity_poly.type
_entity_poly.pdbx_seq_one_letter_code
_entity_poly.pdbx_strand_id
1 'polypeptide(L)'
;MKTSVINTKSILPNSFRFDPSFHLSEAIILGKDLDNVPYEKISIKDTNSKVFLGNIFSRIFVKDKEHGIPYLAASDTVLADINTGRFLSKKQSKELAYLILKKDWIVITCSGTIGNVTYTNSTFENHIATHDLIRIVPNDEKILKGYLYAFLSSKYGYCQ
;
A
#
# COMPACT_ATOMS: atom_id res chain seq x y z
N MET A 1 22.24 13.81 20.27
CA MET A 1 21.56 12.61 20.78
C MET A 1 20.10 12.98 21.01
N LYS A 2 19.17 12.23 20.41
CA LYS A 2 17.72 12.46 20.66
C LYS A 2 17.32 11.70 21.93
N THR A 3 16.62 12.36 22.84
CA THR A 3 16.13 11.77 24.09
C THR A 3 14.64 12.06 24.24
N SER A 4 13.91 11.14 24.83
CA SER A 4 12.50 11.32 25.17
C SER A 4 12.20 10.69 26.54
N VAL A 5 11.31 11.31 27.29
CA VAL A 5 10.77 10.74 28.52
C VAL A 5 9.42 10.10 28.18
N ILE A 6 9.27 8.83 28.50
CA ILE A 6 8.08 8.03 28.17
C ILE A 6 7.36 7.70 29.47
N ASN A 7 6.06 7.94 29.49
CA ASN A 7 5.21 7.50 30.59
C ASN A 7 4.96 5.99 30.44
N THR A 8 5.09 5.24 31.54
CA THR A 8 4.81 3.79 31.56
C THR A 8 3.42 3.44 31.06
N LYS A 9 2.42 4.32 31.24
CA LYS A 9 1.07 4.15 30.71
C LYS A 9 1.02 4.11 29.18
N SER A 10 1.99 4.71 28.48
CA SER A 10 2.08 4.68 27.01
C SER A 10 2.72 3.41 26.47
N ILE A 11 3.41 2.64 27.31
CA ILE A 11 4.06 1.39 26.94
C ILE A 11 3.07 0.23 26.90
N LEU A 12 2.10 0.21 27.83
CA LEU A 12 1.11 -0.86 27.97
C LEU A 12 0.27 -1.12 26.70
N PRO A 13 -0.33 -0.09 26.06
CA PRO A 13 -1.10 -0.28 24.83
C PRO A 13 -0.27 -0.76 23.64
N ASN A 14 1.04 -0.53 23.68
CA ASN A 14 1.98 -0.85 22.60
C ASN A 14 2.75 -2.15 22.83
N SER A 15 2.10 -3.15 23.42
CA SER A 15 2.68 -4.49 23.63
C SER A 15 4.01 -4.47 24.39
N PHE A 16 4.17 -3.57 25.36
CA PHE A 16 5.41 -3.41 26.16
C PHE A 16 6.65 -3.09 25.31
N ARG A 17 6.49 -2.36 24.24
CA ARG A 17 7.59 -2.03 23.36
C ARG A 17 8.53 -1.01 23.99
N PHE A 18 9.82 -1.37 24.14
CA PHE A 18 10.86 -0.55 24.82
C PHE A 18 11.90 0.01 23.85
N ASP A 19 11.86 -0.31 22.57
CA ASP A 19 12.88 0.15 21.62
C ASP A 19 12.82 1.69 21.43
N PRO A 20 13.96 2.37 21.59
CA PRO A 20 14.01 3.84 21.48
C PRO A 20 13.60 4.36 20.11
N SER A 21 13.89 3.61 19.04
CA SER A 21 13.54 3.99 17.66
C SER A 21 12.04 4.16 17.49
N PHE A 22 11.23 3.30 18.10
CA PHE A 22 9.78 3.42 18.11
C PHE A 22 9.33 4.70 18.81
N HIS A 23 9.76 4.89 20.07
CA HIS A 23 9.30 6.00 20.90
C HIS A 23 9.84 7.38 20.47
N LEU A 24 10.92 7.41 19.70
CA LEU A 24 11.49 8.63 19.12
C LEU A 24 11.04 8.84 17.66
N SER A 25 10.18 7.97 17.14
CA SER A 25 9.69 8.08 15.77
C SER A 25 8.71 9.24 15.61
N GLU A 26 8.71 9.83 14.43
CA GLU A 26 7.75 10.85 14.04
C GLU A 26 6.30 10.31 14.07
N ALA A 27 6.13 9.02 13.83
CA ALA A 27 4.84 8.34 13.86
C ALA A 27 4.09 8.53 15.20
N ILE A 28 4.81 8.50 16.33
CA ILE A 28 4.20 8.73 17.67
C ILE A 28 3.66 10.16 17.80
N ILE A 29 4.38 11.15 17.27
CA ILE A 29 3.95 12.56 17.30
C ILE A 29 2.72 12.73 16.41
N LEU A 30 2.79 12.23 15.18
CA LEU A 30 1.69 12.30 14.21
C LEU A 30 0.46 11.53 14.66
N GLY A 31 0.64 10.39 15.35
CA GLY A 31 -0.46 9.65 15.97
C GLY A 31 -1.21 10.50 17.00
N LYS A 32 -0.49 11.20 17.87
CA LYS A 32 -1.09 12.12 18.85
C LYS A 32 -1.81 13.29 18.18
N ASP A 33 -1.25 13.85 17.10
CA ASP A 33 -1.91 14.89 16.31
C ASP A 33 -3.24 14.38 15.75
N LEU A 34 -3.25 13.16 15.19
CA LEU A 34 -4.49 12.53 14.71
C LEU A 34 -5.49 12.26 15.84
N ASP A 35 -5.01 11.91 17.04
CA ASP A 35 -5.89 11.68 18.19
C ASP A 35 -6.60 12.96 18.65
N ASN A 36 -6.00 14.10 18.44
CA ASN A 36 -6.51 15.40 18.85
C ASN A 36 -7.37 16.12 17.79
N VAL A 37 -7.53 15.53 16.57
CA VAL A 37 -8.41 16.17 15.57
C VAL A 37 -9.87 16.12 16.01
N PRO A 38 -10.67 17.21 15.75
CA PRO A 38 -12.06 17.29 16.19
C PRO A 38 -13.04 16.52 15.29
N TYR A 39 -12.53 15.66 14.40
CA TYR A 39 -13.33 14.90 13.46
C TYR A 39 -13.46 13.46 13.87
N GLU A 40 -14.57 12.83 13.49
CA GLU A 40 -14.75 11.39 13.65
C GLU A 40 -13.67 10.63 12.84
N LYS A 41 -13.08 9.63 13.47
CA LYS A 41 -12.10 8.76 12.86
C LYS A 41 -12.77 7.41 12.53
N ILE A 42 -12.63 7.00 11.28
CA ILE A 42 -13.11 5.70 10.83
C ILE A 42 -11.94 4.85 10.35
N SER A 43 -11.97 3.56 10.60
CA SER A 43 -10.97 2.66 10.04
C SER A 43 -11.29 2.35 8.57
N ILE A 44 -10.26 1.98 7.78
CA ILE A 44 -10.47 1.53 6.39
C ILE A 44 -11.44 0.34 6.34
N LYS A 45 -11.39 -0.52 7.35
CA LYS A 45 -12.31 -1.65 7.50
C LYS A 45 -13.77 -1.19 7.57
N ASP A 46 -14.05 -0.13 8.32
CA ASP A 46 -15.41 0.39 8.54
C ASP A 46 -15.96 1.11 7.30
N THR A 47 -15.11 1.44 6.35
CA THR A 47 -15.55 1.95 5.04
C THR A 47 -16.04 0.84 4.11
N ASN A 48 -15.96 -0.43 4.48
CA ASN A 48 -16.21 -1.58 3.62
C ASN A 48 -15.33 -1.61 2.36
N SER A 49 -14.19 -0.94 2.37
CA SER A 49 -13.19 -1.03 1.32
C SER A 49 -12.53 -2.41 1.36
N LYS A 50 -12.29 -2.99 0.19
CA LYS A 50 -11.59 -4.28 0.11
C LYS A 50 -10.08 -4.04 0.20
N VAL A 51 -9.42 -4.70 1.15
CA VAL A 51 -7.96 -4.68 1.31
C VAL A 51 -7.42 -6.10 1.19
N PHE A 52 -6.41 -6.29 0.32
CA PHE A 52 -5.82 -7.62 0.15
C PHE A 52 -4.38 -7.57 -0.34
N LEU A 53 -3.66 -8.65 -0.09
CA LEU A 53 -2.33 -8.97 -0.61
C LEU A 53 -2.42 -10.13 -1.60
N GLY A 54 -1.44 -10.23 -2.49
CA GLY A 54 -1.25 -11.41 -3.31
C GLY A 54 -0.52 -12.52 -2.54
N ASN A 55 -0.80 -13.77 -2.89
CA ASN A 55 0.04 -14.88 -2.44
C ASN A 55 1.40 -14.82 -3.14
N ILE A 56 2.44 -15.29 -2.47
CA ILE A 56 3.77 -15.44 -3.06
C ILE A 56 3.70 -16.43 -4.23
N PHE A 57 4.28 -16.06 -5.35
CA PHE A 57 4.33 -16.92 -6.53
C PHE A 57 5.68 -16.81 -7.26
N SER A 58 6.09 -17.89 -7.91
CA SER A 58 7.22 -17.88 -8.83
C SER A 58 6.84 -17.14 -10.11
N ARG A 59 7.77 -16.38 -10.69
CA ARG A 59 7.50 -15.56 -11.87
C ARG A 59 8.03 -16.27 -13.12
N ILE A 60 7.14 -16.66 -14.02
CA ILE A 60 7.50 -17.26 -15.30
C ILE A 60 7.38 -16.18 -16.37
N PHE A 61 8.51 -15.55 -16.69
CA PHE A 61 8.57 -14.51 -17.71
C PHE A 61 8.63 -15.11 -19.11
N VAL A 62 8.03 -14.38 -20.06
CA VAL A 62 8.05 -14.67 -21.49
C VAL A 62 8.56 -13.45 -22.26
N LYS A 63 8.95 -13.67 -23.52
CA LYS A 63 9.69 -12.69 -24.31
C LYS A 63 8.84 -11.47 -24.71
N ASP A 64 7.55 -11.66 -24.95
CA ASP A 64 6.70 -10.65 -25.58
C ASP A 64 5.25 -10.67 -25.07
N LYS A 65 4.49 -9.66 -25.47
CA LYS A 65 3.07 -9.51 -25.15
C LYS A 65 2.14 -10.54 -25.80
N GLU A 66 2.59 -11.21 -26.86
CA GLU A 66 1.78 -12.22 -27.54
C GLU A 66 1.63 -13.46 -26.65
N HIS A 67 2.65 -13.75 -25.83
CA HIS A 67 2.69 -14.89 -24.94
C HIS A 67 2.46 -14.55 -23.47
N GLY A 68 2.42 -13.26 -23.13
CA GLY A 68 2.33 -12.80 -21.74
C GLY A 68 1.40 -11.64 -21.50
N ILE A 69 1.26 -11.29 -20.22
CA ILE A 69 0.58 -10.09 -19.71
C ILE A 69 1.65 -9.19 -19.07
N PRO A 70 1.59 -7.86 -19.29
CA PRO A 70 2.54 -6.93 -18.69
C PRO A 70 2.62 -7.10 -17.16
N TYR A 71 3.85 -7.11 -16.64
CA TYR A 71 4.13 -7.33 -15.23
C TYR A 71 4.82 -6.13 -14.60
N LEU A 72 4.37 -5.76 -13.40
CA LEU A 72 4.94 -4.71 -12.57
C LEU A 72 5.50 -5.27 -11.26
N ALA A 73 6.76 -4.94 -10.97
CA ALA A 73 7.28 -5.04 -9.61
C ALA A 73 6.77 -3.87 -8.75
N ALA A 74 6.99 -3.95 -7.44
CA ALA A 74 6.55 -2.89 -6.52
C ALA A 74 7.17 -1.53 -6.86
N SER A 75 8.45 -1.49 -7.21
CA SER A 75 9.16 -0.28 -7.60
C SER A 75 8.67 0.37 -8.90
N ASP A 76 8.02 -0.41 -9.76
CA ASP A 76 7.58 0.12 -11.06
C ASP A 76 6.33 0.97 -10.93
N THR A 77 5.56 0.77 -9.87
CA THR A 77 4.29 1.48 -9.67
C THR A 77 4.44 2.99 -9.45
N VAL A 78 5.64 3.45 -9.14
CA VAL A 78 5.96 4.87 -8.93
C VAL A 78 6.74 5.49 -10.10
N LEU A 79 6.97 4.74 -11.18
CA LEU A 79 7.64 5.24 -12.36
C LEU A 79 6.69 6.08 -13.22
N ALA A 80 7.23 7.08 -13.90
CA ALA A 80 6.48 7.89 -14.87
C ALA A 80 6.04 7.05 -16.09
N ASP A 81 6.88 6.10 -16.53
CA ASP A 81 6.57 5.09 -17.53
C ASP A 81 6.60 3.70 -16.88
N ILE A 82 5.45 3.05 -16.83
CA ILE A 82 5.29 1.71 -16.28
C ILE A 82 5.54 0.60 -17.30
N ASN A 83 5.87 0.92 -18.54
CA ASN A 83 6.19 -0.07 -19.56
C ASN A 83 7.59 -0.64 -19.35
N THR A 84 7.68 -1.65 -18.53
CA THR A 84 8.95 -2.28 -18.15
C THR A 84 9.46 -3.31 -19.16
N GLY A 85 8.70 -3.62 -20.21
CA GLY A 85 9.02 -4.68 -21.18
C GLY A 85 9.00 -6.09 -20.58
N ARG A 86 8.50 -6.27 -19.35
CA ARG A 86 8.39 -7.57 -18.69
C ARG A 86 7.00 -8.15 -18.85
N PHE A 87 6.91 -9.41 -19.24
CA PHE A 87 5.64 -10.10 -19.48
C PHE A 87 5.60 -11.42 -18.70
N LEU A 88 4.57 -11.62 -17.90
CA LEU A 88 4.30 -12.86 -17.21
C LEU A 88 3.51 -13.80 -18.12
N SER A 89 3.83 -15.10 -18.14
CA SER A 89 3.19 -16.06 -19.06
C SER A 89 1.67 -16.06 -18.95
N LYS A 90 0.95 -16.13 -20.07
CA LYS A 90 -0.52 -16.17 -20.09
C LYS A 90 -1.09 -17.34 -19.30
N LYS A 91 -0.39 -18.50 -19.26
CA LYS A 91 -0.81 -19.66 -18.46
C LYS A 91 -0.87 -19.31 -16.99
N GLN A 92 0.22 -18.73 -16.46
CA GLN A 92 0.30 -18.33 -15.05
C GLN A 92 -0.64 -17.16 -14.74
N SER A 93 -0.78 -16.24 -15.68
CA SER A 93 -1.61 -15.05 -15.50
C SER A 93 -3.10 -15.37 -15.27
N LYS A 94 -3.59 -16.52 -15.75
CA LYS A 94 -4.97 -16.96 -15.49
C LYS A 94 -5.20 -17.23 -14.01
N GLU A 95 -4.25 -17.86 -13.34
CA GLU A 95 -4.31 -18.16 -11.90
C GLU A 95 -4.14 -16.89 -11.06
N LEU A 96 -3.45 -15.89 -11.60
CA LEU A 96 -3.14 -14.62 -10.96
C LEU A 96 -4.07 -13.46 -11.39
N ALA A 97 -5.19 -13.76 -12.03
CA ALA A 97 -6.11 -12.75 -12.56
C ALA A 97 -6.59 -11.75 -11.48
N TYR A 98 -6.68 -12.19 -10.23
CA TYR A 98 -7.03 -11.32 -9.09
C TYR A 98 -5.98 -10.27 -8.75
N LEU A 99 -4.75 -10.40 -9.26
CA LEU A 99 -3.65 -9.44 -9.10
C LEU A 99 -3.58 -8.41 -10.25
N ILE A 100 -4.41 -8.55 -11.27
CA ILE A 100 -4.51 -7.56 -12.34
C ILE A 100 -5.02 -6.26 -11.74
N LEU A 101 -4.27 -5.20 -11.94
CA LEU A 101 -4.63 -3.87 -11.46
C LEU A 101 -5.84 -3.34 -12.25
N LYS A 102 -6.67 -2.60 -11.56
CA LYS A 102 -7.80 -1.89 -12.14
C LYS A 102 -7.68 -0.41 -11.84
N LYS A 103 -8.32 0.41 -12.65
CA LYS A 103 -8.46 1.83 -12.41
C LYS A 103 -9.08 2.08 -11.03
N ASP A 104 -8.68 3.17 -10.39
CA ASP A 104 -9.21 3.68 -9.12
C ASP A 104 -8.90 2.78 -7.91
N TRP A 105 -7.94 1.87 -8.02
CA TRP A 105 -7.37 1.20 -6.86
C TRP A 105 -6.26 2.06 -6.24
N ILE A 106 -5.96 1.80 -4.98
CA ILE A 106 -4.78 2.33 -4.32
C ILE A 106 -3.88 1.15 -4.01
N VAL A 107 -2.61 1.25 -4.39
CA VAL A 107 -1.61 0.23 -4.09
C VAL A 107 -0.50 0.80 -3.22
N ILE A 108 -0.05 0.01 -2.26
CA ILE A 108 1.00 0.41 -1.30
C ILE A 108 2.08 -0.65 -1.32
N THR A 109 3.34 -0.22 -1.45
CA THR A 109 4.47 -1.14 -1.39
C THR A 109 4.69 -1.64 0.04
N CYS A 110 4.75 -2.97 0.22
CA CYS A 110 4.96 -3.60 1.52
C CYS A 110 6.27 -4.40 1.62
N SER A 111 7.10 -4.35 0.58
CA SER A 111 8.43 -5.00 0.54
C SER A 111 9.40 -4.11 -0.23
N GLY A 112 10.68 -4.14 0.12
CA GLY A 112 11.70 -3.26 -0.44
C GLY A 112 11.53 -1.82 0.07
N THR A 113 11.24 -0.87 -0.81
CA THR A 113 10.90 0.50 -0.42
C THR A 113 9.44 0.55 0.06
N ILE A 114 9.25 0.35 1.35
CA ILE A 114 7.92 0.26 1.97
C ILE A 114 7.24 1.63 2.01
N GLY A 115 5.91 1.64 1.83
CA GLY A 115 5.06 2.80 2.07
C GLY A 115 4.84 3.71 0.85
N ASN A 116 5.41 3.40 -0.32
CA ASN A 116 5.04 4.13 -1.53
C ASN A 116 3.58 3.85 -1.88
N VAL A 117 2.80 4.92 -2.04
CA VAL A 117 1.38 4.85 -2.34
C VAL A 117 1.14 5.32 -3.77
N THR A 118 0.47 4.51 -4.57
CA THR A 118 0.11 4.83 -5.95
C THR A 118 -1.39 4.72 -6.15
N TYR A 119 -1.98 5.75 -6.76
CA TYR A 119 -3.36 5.72 -7.25
C TYR A 119 -3.38 5.22 -8.69
N THR A 120 -4.02 4.10 -8.95
CA THR A 120 -4.02 3.50 -10.30
C THR A 120 -5.04 4.17 -11.21
N ASN A 121 -4.57 4.55 -12.39
CA ASN A 121 -5.39 5.07 -13.49
C ASN A 121 -5.56 3.99 -14.60
N SER A 122 -6.12 4.37 -15.73
CA SER A 122 -6.31 3.45 -16.87
C SER A 122 -5.02 2.85 -17.43
N THR A 123 -3.86 3.53 -17.26
CA THR A 123 -2.57 3.01 -17.71
C THR A 123 -2.16 1.72 -16.99
N PHE A 124 -2.58 1.56 -15.73
CA PHE A 124 -2.29 0.36 -14.94
C PHE A 124 -3.18 -0.84 -15.30
N GLU A 125 -4.28 -0.62 -16.00
CA GLU A 125 -5.18 -1.71 -16.37
C GLU A 125 -4.45 -2.75 -17.24
N ASN A 126 -4.84 -4.01 -17.08
CA ASN A 126 -4.23 -5.16 -17.74
C ASN A 126 -2.77 -5.46 -17.33
N HIS A 127 -2.21 -4.82 -16.31
CA HIS A 127 -0.94 -5.19 -15.73
C HIS A 127 -1.14 -6.10 -14.51
N ILE A 128 -0.42 -7.19 -14.44
CA ILE A 128 -0.30 -7.99 -13.22
C ILE A 128 0.81 -7.37 -12.37
N ALA A 129 0.47 -6.99 -11.15
CA ALA A 129 1.46 -6.51 -10.21
C ALA A 129 1.89 -7.58 -9.21
N THR A 130 3.12 -7.46 -8.71
CA THR A 130 3.70 -8.36 -7.71
C THR A 130 2.82 -8.54 -6.48
N HIS A 131 3.03 -9.63 -5.73
CA HIS A 131 2.41 -9.85 -4.41
C HIS A 131 2.89 -8.84 -3.35
N ASP A 132 4.02 -8.15 -3.57
CA ASP A 132 4.60 -7.16 -2.66
C ASP A 132 3.85 -5.82 -2.61
N LEU A 133 2.58 -5.83 -3.00
CA LEU A 133 1.69 -4.67 -2.99
C LEU A 133 0.42 -4.98 -2.19
N ILE A 134 0.16 -4.18 -1.17
CA ILE A 134 -1.17 -4.09 -0.58
C ILE A 134 -2.07 -3.39 -1.58
N ARG A 135 -3.24 -3.96 -1.86
CA ARG A 135 -4.25 -3.41 -2.76
C ARG A 135 -5.45 -2.98 -1.95
N ILE A 136 -5.87 -1.75 -2.16
CA ILE A 136 -7.07 -1.18 -1.57
C ILE A 136 -8.02 -0.86 -2.71
N VAL A 137 -9.22 -1.43 -2.65
CA VAL A 137 -10.34 -1.10 -3.54
C VAL A 137 -11.31 -0.25 -2.71
N PRO A 138 -11.26 1.09 -2.86
CA PRO A 138 -12.10 1.98 -2.07
C PRO A 138 -13.60 1.73 -2.33
N ASN A 139 -14.42 1.86 -1.29
CA ASN A 139 -15.86 1.91 -1.44
C ASN A 139 -16.30 3.36 -1.61
N ASP A 140 -16.66 3.74 -2.83
CA ASP A 140 -17.00 5.12 -3.21
C ASP A 140 -18.22 5.70 -2.46
N GLU A 141 -19.10 4.85 -1.93
CA GLU A 141 -20.26 5.27 -1.15
C GLU A 141 -19.88 5.72 0.27
N LYS A 142 -18.74 5.28 0.77
CA LYS A 142 -18.30 5.48 2.16
C LYS A 142 -17.11 6.43 2.29
N ILE A 143 -16.23 6.46 1.30
CA ILE A 143 -15.04 7.29 1.32
C ILE A 143 -14.66 7.74 -0.08
N LEU A 144 -14.39 9.02 -0.23
CA LEU A 144 -13.81 9.54 -1.48
C LEU A 144 -12.42 8.94 -1.71
N LYS A 145 -12.26 8.22 -2.81
CA LYS A 145 -10.98 7.54 -3.14
C LYS A 145 -9.79 8.50 -3.23
N GLY A 146 -10.01 9.71 -3.74
CA GLY A 146 -8.97 10.75 -3.77
C GLY A 146 -8.56 11.22 -2.37
N TYR A 147 -9.52 11.32 -1.43
CA TYR A 147 -9.23 11.63 -0.03
C TYR A 147 -8.42 10.50 0.62
N LEU A 148 -8.85 9.25 0.44
CA LEU A 148 -8.13 8.09 0.98
C LEU A 148 -6.69 8.03 0.44
N TYR A 149 -6.51 8.26 -0.86
CA TYR A 149 -5.18 8.33 -1.48
C TYR A 149 -4.33 9.46 -0.87
N ALA A 150 -4.89 10.67 -0.76
CA ALA A 150 -4.20 11.82 -0.20
C ALA A 150 -3.78 11.59 1.25
N PHE A 151 -4.65 10.98 2.06
CA PHE A 151 -4.33 10.62 3.43
C PHE A 151 -3.20 9.59 3.50
N LEU A 152 -3.31 8.48 2.77
CA LEU A 152 -2.32 7.40 2.80
C LEU A 152 -0.96 7.83 2.26
N SER A 153 -0.91 8.74 1.26
CA SER A 153 0.32 9.29 0.71
C SER A 153 0.90 10.45 1.53
N SER A 154 0.16 10.96 2.52
CA SER A 154 0.64 11.99 3.43
C SER A 154 1.58 11.41 4.49
N LYS A 155 2.30 12.30 5.21
CA LYS A 155 3.11 11.91 6.36
C LYS A 155 2.32 11.13 7.43
N TYR A 156 1.04 11.43 7.60
CA TYR A 156 0.17 10.74 8.57
C TYR A 156 -0.12 9.31 8.18
N GLY A 157 -0.36 9.01 6.91
CA GLY A 157 -0.55 7.65 6.42
C GLY A 157 0.75 6.87 6.30
N TYR A 158 1.84 7.53 5.87
CA TYR A 158 3.15 6.90 5.69
C TYR A 158 3.78 6.43 7.01
N CYS A 159 3.53 7.15 8.10
CA CYS A 159 4.12 6.87 9.41
C CYS A 159 3.26 5.94 10.29
N GLN A 160 2.09 5.50 9.85
CA GLN A 160 1.22 4.56 10.56
C GLN A 160 1.56 3.12 10.16
#